data_1b7b846d821f562c69564b68397cfaca
#
_entry.id   1b7b846d821f562c69564b68397cfaca
#
_cell.length_a   1.000
_cell.length_b   1.000
_cell.length_c   1.000
_cell.angle_alpha   90.00
_cell.angle_beta   90.00
_cell.angle_gamma   90.00
#
_symmetry.space_group_name_H-M   'P 1'
#
loop_
_entity.id
_entity.type
_entity.pdbx_description
1 polymer ?
#
loop_
_entity_poly.entity_id
_entity_poly.type
_entity_poly.pdbx_seq_one_letter_code
_entity_poly.pdbx_strand_id
1 'polypeptide(L)'
;MKSDVSKKTSAAKPRAPGPTRAGGECLCGAVAFEIGVPARWTWHDHSSAARRAHGAAYATYVGTWASRFRFLRGEDNLTRYEDPERGGTRSFCSTCGTPVLFQRNKQNVNVPRALFSTGVGREARYHIGIDQLQEWTYQGERLSPLKGFPGVVWNRKRKSAP
;
A
#
# COMPACT_ATOMS: atom_id res chain seq x y z
N MET A 1 -12.50 55.92 -16.47
CA MET A 1 -11.17 55.31 -16.33
C MET A 1 -11.37 53.93 -15.79
N LYS A 2 -11.21 52.90 -16.62
CA LYS A 2 -11.33 51.47 -16.24
C LYS A 2 -9.92 50.91 -16.08
N SER A 3 -9.54 50.54 -14.86
CA SER A 3 -8.24 49.92 -14.58
C SER A 3 -8.29 48.43 -14.88
N ASP A 4 -7.52 48.03 -15.87
CA ASP A 4 -7.32 46.67 -16.33
C ASP A 4 -6.33 45.97 -15.39
N VAL A 5 -6.81 45.01 -14.57
CA VAL A 5 -5.96 44.23 -13.66
C VAL A 5 -5.55 42.95 -14.40
N SER A 6 -4.40 43.02 -15.05
CA SER A 6 -3.75 41.87 -15.67
C SER A 6 -3.39 40.83 -14.62
N LYS A 7 -4.14 39.67 -14.60
CA LYS A 7 -3.79 38.49 -13.83
C LYS A 7 -2.57 37.82 -14.46
N LYS A 8 -1.39 37.97 -13.84
CA LYS A 8 -0.21 37.14 -14.13
C LYS A 8 -0.48 35.72 -13.68
N THR A 9 -0.79 34.83 -14.60
CA THR A 9 -0.78 33.39 -14.39
C THR A 9 0.68 32.92 -14.27
N SER A 10 1.12 32.64 -13.05
CA SER A 10 2.40 31.99 -12.79
C SER A 10 2.36 30.57 -13.36
N ALA A 11 3.06 30.33 -14.44
CA ALA A 11 3.25 28.98 -15.00
C ALA A 11 4.05 28.14 -13.99
N ALA A 12 3.43 27.09 -13.46
CA ALA A 12 4.10 26.15 -12.56
C ALA A 12 5.26 25.48 -13.30
N LYS A 13 6.47 25.58 -12.72
CA LYS A 13 7.69 24.96 -13.26
C LYS A 13 7.48 23.46 -13.46
N PRO A 14 7.79 22.84 -14.62
CA PRO A 14 7.62 21.41 -14.83
C PRO A 14 8.39 20.63 -13.76
N ARG A 15 7.67 19.81 -13.02
CA ARG A 15 8.25 18.95 -11.99
C ARG A 15 9.09 17.86 -12.68
N ALA A 16 10.33 17.69 -12.24
CA ALA A 16 11.19 16.61 -12.73
C ALA A 16 10.47 15.25 -12.65
N PRO A 17 10.60 14.36 -13.67
CA PRO A 17 10.00 13.04 -13.60
C PRO A 17 10.47 12.31 -12.35
N GLY A 18 9.52 11.83 -11.54
CA GLY A 18 9.83 11.04 -10.35
C GLY A 18 10.41 9.66 -10.70
N PRO A 19 10.91 8.90 -9.72
CA PRO A 19 11.43 7.56 -9.97
C PRO A 19 10.36 6.70 -10.63
N THR A 20 10.75 5.89 -11.60
CA THR A 20 9.85 4.97 -12.31
C THR A 20 9.62 3.67 -11.54
N ARG A 21 10.44 3.39 -10.52
CA ARG A 21 10.39 2.19 -9.68
C ARG A 21 10.61 2.53 -8.21
N ALA A 22 10.03 1.69 -7.34
CA ALA A 22 10.24 1.73 -5.90
C ALA A 22 10.71 0.34 -5.46
N GLY A 23 11.85 0.30 -4.77
CA GLY A 23 12.44 -0.90 -4.23
C GLY A 23 12.07 -1.14 -2.77
N GLY A 24 12.13 -2.40 -2.37
CA GLY A 24 11.95 -2.84 -1.00
C GLY A 24 12.66 -4.15 -0.74
N GLU A 25 12.82 -4.47 0.55
CA GLU A 25 13.48 -5.71 0.97
C GLU A 25 12.94 -6.21 2.31
N CYS A 26 13.20 -7.49 2.61
CA CYS A 26 12.91 -8.07 3.91
C CYS A 26 13.90 -7.57 4.97
N LEU A 27 13.59 -7.83 6.25
CA LEU A 27 14.41 -7.36 7.38
C LEU A 27 15.89 -7.73 7.29
N CYS A 28 16.20 -8.95 6.85
CA CYS A 28 17.60 -9.42 6.72
C CYS A 28 18.24 -9.11 5.36
N GLY A 29 17.50 -8.50 4.43
CA GLY A 29 17.98 -8.18 3.10
C GLY A 29 18.11 -9.37 2.12
N ALA A 30 17.84 -10.62 2.56
CA ALA A 30 17.97 -11.80 1.69
C ALA A 30 16.98 -11.77 0.50
N VAL A 31 15.81 -11.20 0.69
CA VAL A 31 14.81 -11.00 -0.37
C VAL A 31 14.71 -9.52 -0.68
N ALA A 32 14.86 -9.16 -1.96
CA ALA A 32 14.64 -7.80 -2.43
C ALA A 32 13.81 -7.80 -3.72
N PHE A 33 13.03 -6.76 -3.89
CA PHE A 33 12.10 -6.60 -5.00
C PHE A 33 11.94 -5.14 -5.40
N GLU A 34 11.27 -4.91 -6.51
CA GLU A 34 10.82 -3.58 -6.91
C GLU A 34 9.47 -3.63 -7.61
N ILE A 35 8.78 -2.50 -7.58
CA ILE A 35 7.53 -2.28 -8.32
C ILE A 35 7.65 -1.07 -9.25
N GLY A 36 6.85 -1.06 -10.33
CA GLY A 36 6.64 0.15 -11.10
C GLY A 36 5.77 1.16 -10.34
N VAL A 37 6.17 2.43 -10.28
CA VAL A 37 5.40 3.50 -9.64
C VAL A 37 4.71 4.39 -10.67
N PRO A 38 3.58 5.00 -10.30
CA PRO A 38 2.89 4.89 -9.02
C PRO A 38 2.29 3.50 -8.81
N ALA A 39 2.20 3.07 -7.54
CA ALA A 39 1.47 1.87 -7.15
C ALA A 39 0.01 1.95 -7.65
N ARG A 40 -0.60 0.80 -7.95
CA ARG A 40 -1.97 0.78 -8.48
C ARG A 40 -2.99 1.12 -7.41
N TRP A 41 -2.82 0.58 -6.19
CA TRP A 41 -3.64 0.87 -5.01
C TRP A 41 -2.81 0.74 -3.74
N THR A 42 -3.31 1.31 -2.65
CA THR A 42 -2.75 1.20 -1.30
C THR A 42 -3.89 1.27 -0.28
N TRP A 43 -3.85 0.41 0.75
CA TRP A 43 -4.88 0.37 1.78
C TRP A 43 -4.36 -0.15 3.11
N HIS A 44 -5.15 0.09 4.15
CA HIS A 44 -5.00 -0.50 5.48
C HIS A 44 -5.99 -1.66 5.61
N ASP A 45 -5.51 -2.83 5.97
CA ASP A 45 -6.30 -4.05 6.16
C ASP A 45 -6.40 -4.37 7.65
N HIS A 46 -7.62 -4.22 8.20
CA HIS A 46 -7.92 -4.46 9.61
C HIS A 46 -8.44 -5.87 9.88
N SER A 47 -8.49 -6.73 8.87
CA SER A 47 -8.95 -8.10 9.05
C SER A 47 -8.10 -8.87 10.06
N SER A 48 -8.74 -9.84 10.74
CA SER A 48 -8.02 -10.72 11.68
C SER A 48 -6.89 -11.49 11.00
N ALA A 49 -7.06 -11.84 9.72
CA ALA A 49 -6.03 -12.50 8.93
C ALA A 49 -4.80 -11.60 8.70
N ALA A 50 -5.01 -10.33 8.36
CA ALA A 50 -3.92 -9.38 8.19
C ALA A 50 -3.20 -9.12 9.52
N ARG A 51 -3.95 -8.91 10.62
CA ARG A 51 -3.35 -8.71 11.95
C ARG A 51 -2.48 -9.90 12.37
N ARG A 52 -2.99 -11.13 12.23
CA ARG A 52 -2.24 -12.34 12.60
C ARG A 52 -1.02 -12.58 11.72
N ALA A 53 -1.15 -12.33 10.41
CA ALA A 53 -0.05 -12.52 9.46
C ALA A 53 1.11 -11.54 9.68
N HIS A 54 0.85 -10.38 10.28
CA HIS A 54 1.85 -9.34 10.50
C HIS A 54 2.18 -9.08 11.98
N GLY A 55 1.46 -9.70 12.91
CA GLY A 55 1.61 -9.41 14.35
C GLY A 55 1.37 -7.94 14.69
N ALA A 56 0.43 -7.28 13.99
CA ALA A 56 0.23 -5.83 14.04
C ALA A 56 -1.25 -5.48 14.16
N ALA A 57 -1.54 -4.24 14.55
CA ALA A 57 -2.91 -3.72 14.66
C ALA A 57 -3.67 -3.76 13.32
N TYR A 58 -2.98 -3.56 12.22
CA TYR A 58 -3.43 -3.71 10.84
C TYR A 58 -2.21 -3.82 9.92
N ALA A 59 -2.41 -4.29 8.70
CA ALA A 59 -1.38 -4.29 7.67
C ALA A 59 -1.64 -3.17 6.67
N THR A 60 -0.60 -2.43 6.28
CA THR A 60 -0.68 -1.50 5.15
C THR A 60 -0.09 -2.16 3.93
N TYR A 61 -0.89 -2.30 2.88
CA TYR A 61 -0.47 -2.91 1.63
C TYR A 61 -0.31 -1.89 0.50
N VAL A 62 0.66 -2.18 -0.34
CA VAL A 62 0.89 -1.57 -1.64
C VAL A 62 0.60 -2.62 -2.69
N GLY A 63 -0.36 -2.37 -3.57
CA GLY A 63 -0.75 -3.31 -4.61
C GLY A 63 -0.36 -2.82 -6.00
N THR A 64 0.02 -3.78 -6.85
CA THR A 64 0.36 -3.56 -8.24
C THR A 64 0.01 -4.78 -9.09
N TRP A 65 0.04 -4.62 -10.41
CA TRP A 65 -0.05 -5.76 -11.32
C TRP A 65 1.21 -6.62 -11.22
N ALA A 66 1.08 -7.93 -11.32
CA ALA A 66 2.22 -8.86 -11.29
C ALA A 66 3.26 -8.53 -12.36
N SER A 67 2.84 -8.05 -13.53
CA SER A 67 3.72 -7.59 -14.62
C SER A 67 4.56 -6.36 -14.28
N ARG A 68 4.22 -5.63 -13.22
CA ARG A 68 4.97 -4.45 -12.74
C ARG A 68 5.77 -4.72 -11.47
N PHE A 69 5.75 -5.95 -11.00
CA PHE A 69 6.53 -6.45 -9.87
C PHE A 69 7.67 -7.35 -10.38
N ARG A 70 8.83 -7.27 -9.76
CA ARG A 70 9.91 -8.25 -9.97
C ARG A 70 10.76 -8.42 -8.73
N PHE A 71 11.26 -9.62 -8.51
CA PHE A 71 12.32 -9.85 -7.56
C PHE A 71 13.65 -9.36 -8.12
N LEU A 72 14.48 -8.77 -7.27
CA LEU A 72 15.86 -8.41 -7.56
C LEU A 72 16.80 -9.51 -7.07
N ARG A 73 16.43 -10.20 -5.98
CA ARG A 73 17.12 -11.37 -5.40
C ARG A 73 16.20 -12.13 -4.45
N GLY A 74 16.55 -13.38 -4.19
CA GLY A 74 15.99 -14.22 -3.14
C GLY A 74 14.53 -14.66 -3.35
N GLU A 75 14.07 -14.79 -4.59
CA GLU A 75 12.75 -15.36 -4.88
C GLU A 75 12.63 -16.82 -4.39
N ASP A 76 13.70 -17.58 -4.50
CA ASP A 76 13.85 -18.94 -4.01
C ASP A 76 13.97 -19.05 -2.48
N ASN A 77 14.26 -17.92 -1.81
CA ASN A 77 14.30 -17.82 -0.35
C ASN A 77 12.96 -17.43 0.27
N LEU A 78 11.86 -17.79 -0.38
CA LEU A 78 10.51 -17.56 0.10
C LEU A 78 9.84 -18.86 0.53
N THR A 79 9.28 -18.84 1.73
CA THR A 79 8.29 -19.83 2.16
C THR A 79 6.90 -19.33 1.80
N ARG A 80 6.03 -20.24 1.30
CA ARG A 80 4.65 -19.92 0.90
C ARG A 80 3.66 -20.63 1.79
N TYR A 81 2.64 -19.92 2.21
CA TYR A 81 1.48 -20.43 2.90
C TYR A 81 0.23 -20.12 2.08
N GLU A 82 -0.46 -21.17 1.67
CA GLU A 82 -1.78 -21.05 1.04
C GLU A 82 -2.86 -21.06 2.10
N ASP A 83 -3.72 -20.04 2.12
CA ASP A 83 -4.82 -19.96 3.07
C ASP A 83 -6.04 -20.69 2.50
N PRO A 84 -6.37 -21.90 3.00
CA PRO A 84 -7.45 -22.70 2.44
C PRO A 84 -8.85 -22.14 2.76
N GLU A 85 -8.98 -21.34 3.81
CA GLU A 85 -10.27 -20.81 4.24
C GLU A 85 -10.60 -19.46 3.58
N ARG A 86 -9.58 -18.59 3.46
CA ARG A 86 -9.74 -17.20 3.00
C ARG A 86 -9.28 -17.00 1.57
N GLY A 87 -8.59 -17.99 1.03
CA GLY A 87 -7.95 -17.94 -0.28
C GLY A 87 -6.72 -17.03 -0.30
N GLY A 88 -5.88 -17.29 -1.29
CA GLY A 88 -4.66 -16.53 -1.53
C GLY A 88 -3.42 -17.12 -0.88
N THR A 89 -2.28 -16.70 -1.41
CA THR A 89 -0.95 -17.15 -1.00
C THR A 89 -0.23 -16.03 -0.28
N ARG A 90 0.32 -16.32 0.87
CA ARG A 90 1.23 -15.46 1.63
C ARG A 90 2.63 -15.98 1.49
N SER A 91 3.56 -15.10 1.10
CA SER A 91 4.97 -15.46 0.99
C SER A 91 5.78 -14.64 2.00
N PHE A 92 6.68 -15.29 2.69
CA PHE A 92 7.54 -14.67 3.68
C PHE A 92 8.98 -15.16 3.53
N CYS A 93 9.93 -14.34 3.94
CA CYS A 93 11.34 -14.70 3.90
C CYS A 93 11.60 -15.90 4.80
N SER A 94 12.20 -16.97 4.27
CA SER A 94 12.52 -18.18 5.03
C SER A 94 13.60 -17.96 6.09
N THR A 95 14.44 -16.92 5.92
CA THR A 95 15.52 -16.59 6.85
C THR A 95 15.04 -15.77 8.05
N CYS A 96 14.21 -14.74 7.83
CA CYS A 96 13.84 -13.81 8.91
C CYS A 96 12.32 -13.72 9.18
N GLY A 97 11.51 -14.49 8.47
CA GLY A 97 10.06 -14.51 8.67
C GLY A 97 9.31 -13.27 8.18
N THR A 98 9.99 -12.27 7.61
CA THR A 98 9.33 -11.04 7.13
C THR A 98 8.28 -11.38 6.07
N PRO A 99 6.99 -11.01 6.25
CA PRO A 99 5.98 -11.14 5.20
C PRO A 99 6.36 -10.28 4.00
N VAL A 100 6.44 -10.87 2.80
CA VAL A 100 6.90 -10.19 1.58
C VAL A 100 5.76 -9.96 0.60
N LEU A 101 4.93 -10.97 0.35
CA LEU A 101 3.83 -10.90 -0.60
C LEU A 101 2.54 -11.47 -0.04
N PHE A 102 1.42 -10.90 -0.50
CA PHE A 102 0.10 -11.49 -0.42
C PHE A 102 -0.58 -11.44 -1.79
N GLN A 103 -1.00 -12.59 -2.30
CA GLN A 103 -1.60 -12.75 -3.62
C GLN A 103 -2.92 -13.50 -3.52
N ARG A 104 -4.01 -12.92 -4.00
CA ARG A 104 -5.30 -13.60 -4.15
C ARG A 104 -5.50 -14.21 -5.53
N ASN A 105 -4.76 -13.75 -6.50
CA ASN A 105 -4.79 -14.22 -7.88
C ASN A 105 -3.42 -14.00 -8.53
N LYS A 106 -3.23 -14.54 -9.73
CA LYS A 106 -1.96 -14.44 -10.47
C LYS A 106 -1.71 -13.06 -11.07
N GLN A 107 -2.73 -12.20 -11.19
CA GLN A 107 -2.61 -10.90 -11.84
C GLN A 107 -2.09 -9.82 -10.91
N ASN A 108 -2.32 -9.97 -9.61
CA ASN A 108 -2.05 -8.92 -8.61
C ASN A 108 -1.08 -9.38 -7.54
N VAL A 109 -0.21 -8.50 -7.12
CA VAL A 109 0.64 -8.67 -5.95
C VAL A 109 0.40 -7.54 -4.96
N ASN A 110 0.41 -7.88 -3.68
CA ASN A 110 0.28 -6.93 -2.58
C ASN A 110 1.48 -7.10 -1.66
N VAL A 111 2.19 -6.01 -1.44
CA VAL A 111 3.43 -5.97 -0.67
C VAL A 111 3.20 -5.12 0.57
N PRO A 112 3.65 -5.53 1.76
CA PRO A 112 3.60 -4.68 2.94
C PRO A 112 4.32 -3.35 2.70
N ARG A 113 3.65 -2.23 2.99
CA ARG A 113 4.20 -0.88 2.77
C ARG A 113 5.50 -0.64 3.54
N ALA A 114 5.63 -1.27 4.70
CA ALA A 114 6.81 -1.15 5.57
C ALA A 114 8.11 -1.63 4.93
N LEU A 115 8.04 -2.47 3.89
CA LEU A 115 9.24 -3.01 3.22
C LEU A 115 9.87 -2.03 2.23
N PHE A 116 9.15 -0.98 1.81
CA PHE A 116 9.68 -0.01 0.86
C PHE A 116 10.48 1.07 1.56
N SER A 117 11.69 1.31 1.07
CA SER A 117 12.58 2.39 1.53
C SER A 117 12.21 3.76 0.96
N THR A 118 11.43 3.80 -0.13
CA THR A 118 11.05 5.03 -0.83
C THR A 118 9.54 5.17 -0.97
N GLY A 119 9.10 6.32 -1.47
CA GLY A 119 7.70 6.56 -1.80
C GLY A 119 7.22 5.69 -2.96
N VAL A 120 6.02 5.15 -2.84
CA VAL A 120 5.37 4.31 -3.88
C VAL A 120 4.45 5.11 -4.81
N GLY A 121 4.46 6.45 -4.70
CA GLY A 121 3.65 7.35 -5.51
C GLY A 121 2.16 7.36 -5.19
N ARG A 122 1.75 6.70 -4.10
CA ARG A 122 0.35 6.64 -3.64
C ARG A 122 0.30 6.48 -2.12
N GLU A 123 -0.54 7.30 -1.47
CA GLU A 123 -0.80 7.18 -0.03
C GLU A 123 -1.91 6.17 0.27
N ALA A 124 -1.78 5.43 1.36
CA ALA A 124 -2.84 4.56 1.85
C ALA A 124 -3.94 5.42 2.52
N ARG A 125 -5.14 5.41 1.94
CA ARG A 125 -6.31 6.17 2.42
C ARG A 125 -7.53 5.29 2.64
N TYR A 126 -7.49 4.07 2.13
CA TYR A 126 -8.59 3.13 2.20
C TYR A 126 -8.37 2.17 3.35
N HIS A 127 -9.44 1.82 4.03
CA HIS A 127 -9.45 0.85 5.11
C HIS A 127 -10.47 -0.23 4.77
N ILE A 128 -10.09 -1.48 4.90
CA ILE A 128 -10.94 -2.65 4.70
C ILE A 128 -10.93 -3.53 5.94
N GLY A 129 -11.89 -4.46 6.06
CA GLY A 129 -12.03 -5.33 7.23
C GLY A 129 -12.36 -4.57 8.51
N ILE A 130 -13.09 -3.45 8.40
CA ILE A 130 -13.43 -2.58 9.54
C ILE A 130 -14.48 -3.19 10.46
N ASP A 131 -15.25 -4.14 9.98
CA ASP A 131 -16.14 -5.00 10.77
C ASP A 131 -15.36 -5.86 11.79
N GLN A 132 -14.07 -6.04 11.57
CA GLN A 132 -13.14 -6.76 12.43
C GLN A 132 -12.18 -5.84 13.20
N LEU A 133 -12.41 -4.53 13.13
CA LEU A 133 -11.63 -3.54 13.85
C LEU A 133 -11.77 -3.78 15.36
N GLN A 134 -10.64 -3.81 16.06
CA GLN A 134 -10.61 -3.94 17.51
C GLN A 134 -10.43 -2.54 18.14
N GLU A 135 -11.03 -2.28 19.28
CA GLU A 135 -10.98 -0.98 19.96
C GLU A 135 -9.55 -0.48 20.19
N TRP A 136 -8.61 -1.38 20.41
CA TRP A 136 -7.21 -1.06 20.65
C TRP A 136 -6.40 -0.80 19.37
N THR A 137 -6.97 -1.03 18.16
CA THR A 137 -6.17 -1.08 16.91
C THR A 137 -6.10 0.22 16.13
N TYR A 138 -7.04 1.14 16.32
CA TYR A 138 -7.10 2.37 15.54
C TYR A 138 -7.50 3.56 16.42
N GLN A 139 -6.60 4.53 16.52
CA GLN A 139 -6.81 5.79 17.23
C GLN A 139 -6.55 7.00 16.31
N GLY A 140 -6.75 6.82 15.01
CA GLY A 140 -6.51 7.85 14.01
C GLY A 140 -7.73 8.75 13.75
N GLU A 141 -7.67 9.52 12.66
CA GLU A 141 -8.75 10.39 12.22
C GLU A 141 -10.03 9.61 11.90
N ARG A 142 -11.18 10.29 12.02
CA ARG A 142 -12.49 9.68 11.71
C ARG A 142 -12.53 9.17 10.27
N LEU A 143 -12.86 7.88 10.12
CA LEU A 143 -13.01 7.22 8.83
C LEU A 143 -14.42 7.48 8.27
N SER A 144 -14.53 7.65 6.97
CA SER A 144 -15.80 7.86 6.25
C SER A 144 -16.04 6.74 5.26
N PRO A 145 -17.29 6.26 5.09
CA PRO A 145 -17.61 5.26 4.08
C PRO A 145 -17.25 5.72 2.67
N LEU A 146 -16.73 4.81 1.87
CA LEU A 146 -16.46 5.05 0.46
C LEU A 146 -17.69 4.70 -0.37
N LYS A 147 -18.30 5.71 -1.00
CA LYS A 147 -19.50 5.52 -1.84
C LYS A 147 -19.24 4.51 -2.95
N GLY A 148 -20.13 3.53 -3.11
CA GLY A 148 -20.03 2.48 -4.14
C GLY A 148 -19.15 1.28 -3.75
N PHE A 149 -18.58 1.26 -2.54
CA PHE A 149 -17.73 0.17 -2.06
C PHE A 149 -18.13 -0.22 -0.63
N PRO A 150 -19.12 -1.12 -0.47
CA PRO A 150 -19.57 -1.58 0.85
C PRO A 150 -18.41 -2.16 1.67
N GLY A 151 -18.37 -1.82 2.96
CA GLY A 151 -17.30 -2.29 3.87
C GLY A 151 -15.96 -1.58 3.73
N VAL A 152 -15.84 -0.62 2.80
CA VAL A 152 -14.64 0.21 2.66
C VAL A 152 -14.88 1.58 3.26
N VAL A 153 -13.95 2.02 4.11
CA VAL A 153 -13.91 3.38 4.65
C VAL A 153 -12.58 4.04 4.32
N TRP A 154 -12.52 5.34 4.35
CA TRP A 154 -11.31 6.07 4.01
C TRP A 154 -11.14 7.33 4.86
N ASN A 155 -9.90 7.75 4.99
CA ASN A 155 -9.51 9.01 5.56
C ASN A 155 -9.60 10.10 4.49
N ARG A 156 -10.62 10.94 4.58
CA ARG A 156 -10.79 12.06 3.65
C ARG A 156 -9.93 13.22 4.12
N LYS A 157 -8.85 13.54 3.40
CA LYS A 157 -8.09 14.77 3.67
C LYS A 157 -9.07 15.95 3.74
N ARG A 158 -9.11 16.63 4.87
CA ARG A 158 -9.74 17.96 4.92
C ARG A 158 -8.98 18.83 3.91
N LYS A 159 -9.71 19.49 3.02
CA LYS A 159 -9.12 20.60 2.27
C LYS A 159 -8.62 21.56 3.37
N SER A 160 -7.31 21.83 3.39
CA SER A 160 -6.80 22.94 4.18
C SER A 160 -7.65 24.15 3.80
N ALA A 161 -8.28 24.78 4.80
CA ALA A 161 -8.95 26.04 4.60
C ALA A 161 -7.93 27.04 4.03
N PRO A 162 -8.35 27.94 3.13
CA PRO A 162 -7.49 28.93 2.52
C PRO A 162 -6.84 29.86 3.55
#